data_581ec319d55ef64a413ec3ce328fa3c9
#
_entry.id   581ec319d55ef64a413ec3ce328fa3c9
#
_cell.length_a   1.000
_cell.length_b   1.000
_cell.length_c   1.000
_cell.angle_alpha   90.00
_cell.angle_beta   90.00
_cell.angle_gamma   90.00
#
_symmetry.space_group_name_H-M   'P 1'
#
loop_
_entity.id
_entity.type
_entity.pdbx_description
1 polymer ?
#
loop_
_entity_poly.entity_id
_entity_poly.type
_entity_poly.pdbx_seq_one_letter_code
_entity_poly.pdbx_strand_id
1 'polypeptide(L)'
;NPEECFTMVQKCFELAEHFQTPVFMNSDLDLGMNYWTADAFPYPEEPIARGKVLNAEDLDRLRGFSRYKDVDGDAIGYRTLPGTNHAKAAYFTRGSGHNEHAAYSEREDDYVNNMNRLVKKFEVMKTHVPKPEVIQGEGTKIGVICCGTSRFACEESRDQLKREYQLETSYLRLKAYPF
;
A
#
# COMPACT_ATOMS: atom_id res chain seq x y z
N ASN A 1 -5.25 1.92 17.43
CA ASN A 1 -6.25 1.18 18.20
C ASN A 1 -6.68 -0.08 17.45
N PRO A 2 -7.43 -1.04 18.06
CA PRO A 2 -7.87 -2.28 17.40
C PRO A 2 -8.73 -2.07 16.17
N GLU A 3 -9.62 -1.10 16.14
CA GLU A 3 -10.47 -0.76 14.98
C GLU A 3 -9.63 -0.32 13.78
N GLU A 4 -8.60 0.49 14.03
CA GLU A 4 -7.68 0.92 12.99
C GLU A 4 -6.86 -0.26 12.46
N CYS A 5 -6.47 -1.21 13.32
CA CYS A 5 -5.82 -2.44 12.88
C CYS A 5 -6.72 -3.25 11.96
N PHE A 6 -7.98 -3.40 12.31
CA PHE A 6 -8.94 -4.12 11.49
C PHE A 6 -9.09 -3.49 10.10
N THR A 7 -9.29 -2.18 10.04
CA THR A 7 -9.45 -1.46 8.76
C THR A 7 -8.16 -1.42 7.95
N MET A 8 -6.99 -1.32 8.62
CA MET A 8 -5.69 -1.35 7.95
C MET A 8 -5.37 -2.71 7.34
N VAL A 9 -5.76 -3.84 7.99
CA VAL A 9 -5.59 -5.17 7.39
C VAL A 9 -6.36 -5.29 6.09
N GLN A 10 -7.61 -4.84 6.04
CA GLN A 10 -8.39 -4.82 4.81
C GLN A 10 -7.69 -4.01 3.72
N LYS A 11 -7.19 -2.81 4.09
CA LYS A 11 -6.44 -1.95 3.18
C LYS A 11 -5.14 -2.58 2.69
N CYS A 12 -4.45 -3.34 3.54
CA CYS A 12 -3.26 -4.10 3.13
C CYS A 12 -3.57 -5.14 2.05
N PHE A 13 -4.68 -5.88 2.18
CA PHE A 13 -5.10 -6.83 1.14
C PHE A 13 -5.45 -6.13 -0.16
N GLU A 14 -6.19 -5.03 -0.13
CA GLU A 14 -6.50 -4.24 -1.33
C GLU A 14 -5.23 -3.72 -2.02
N LEU A 15 -4.29 -3.17 -1.26
CA LEU A 15 -3.04 -2.67 -1.80
C LEU A 15 -2.18 -3.79 -2.38
N ALA A 16 -2.10 -4.94 -1.69
CA ALA A 16 -1.34 -6.09 -2.17
C ALA A 16 -1.90 -6.64 -3.49
N GLU A 17 -3.21 -6.73 -3.61
CA GLU A 17 -3.89 -7.16 -4.84
C GLU A 17 -3.76 -6.13 -5.96
N HIS A 18 -3.96 -4.85 -5.66
CA HIS A 18 -3.90 -3.78 -6.65
C HIS A 18 -2.49 -3.60 -7.21
N PHE A 19 -1.49 -3.48 -6.33
CA PHE A 19 -0.11 -3.25 -6.72
C PHE A 19 0.70 -4.53 -7.01
N GLN A 20 0.12 -5.70 -6.74
CA GLN A 20 0.78 -7.00 -6.95
C GLN A 20 2.17 -7.01 -6.29
N THR A 21 2.21 -6.64 -5.02
CA THR A 21 3.43 -6.52 -4.23
C THR A 21 3.14 -6.90 -2.78
N PRO A 22 4.11 -7.47 -2.05
CA PRO A 22 3.93 -7.69 -0.62
C PRO A 22 3.65 -6.37 0.11
N VAL A 23 2.70 -6.42 1.06
CA VAL A 23 2.39 -5.30 1.95
C VAL A 23 2.59 -5.79 3.38
N PHE A 24 3.35 -5.02 4.16
CA PHE A 24 3.62 -5.32 5.56
C PHE A 24 2.77 -4.43 6.44
N MET A 25 2.06 -5.05 7.36
CA MET A 25 1.39 -4.34 8.44
C MET A 25 2.19 -4.52 9.72
N ASN A 26 2.64 -3.41 10.28
CA ASN A 26 3.35 -3.41 11.56
C ASN A 26 2.43 -2.89 12.66
N SER A 27 2.40 -3.59 13.78
CA SER A 27 1.80 -3.10 15.03
C SER A 27 2.89 -2.94 16.08
N ASP A 28 2.61 -2.20 17.11
CA ASP A 28 3.51 -2.06 18.24
C ASP A 28 3.13 -2.97 19.42
N LEU A 29 4.05 -3.06 20.38
CA LEU A 29 3.89 -3.94 21.53
C LEU A 29 2.75 -3.49 22.45
N ASP A 30 2.52 -2.19 22.55
CA ASP A 30 1.44 -1.64 23.37
C ASP A 30 0.07 -2.11 22.86
N LEU A 31 -0.13 -2.08 21.54
CA LEU A 31 -1.35 -2.60 20.92
C LEU A 31 -1.46 -4.13 21.07
N GLY A 32 -0.33 -4.86 20.95
CA GLY A 32 -0.33 -6.32 20.93
C GLY A 32 -0.42 -6.97 22.31
N MET A 33 -0.02 -6.29 23.38
CA MET A 33 0.10 -6.86 24.73
C MET A 33 -0.92 -6.33 25.74
N ASN A 34 -1.60 -5.23 25.43
CA ASN A 34 -2.58 -4.63 26.34
C ASN A 34 -4.01 -5.04 25.97
N TYR A 35 -4.89 -4.87 26.95
CA TYR A 35 -6.32 -5.01 26.79
C TYR A 35 -6.93 -3.67 26.34
N TRP A 36 -7.56 -3.69 25.18
CA TRP A 36 -8.19 -2.50 24.60
C TRP A 36 -9.70 -2.65 24.60
N THR A 37 -10.40 -1.59 24.91
CA THR A 37 -11.83 -1.49 24.63
C THR A 37 -12.01 -0.98 23.21
N ALA A 38 -12.84 -1.65 22.43
CA ALA A 38 -13.16 -1.27 21.06
C ALA A 38 -14.64 -1.54 20.77
N ASP A 39 -15.23 -0.78 19.88
CA ASP A 39 -16.55 -1.07 19.33
C ASP A 39 -16.50 -2.29 18.40
N ALA A 40 -17.67 -2.80 18.03
CA ALA A 40 -17.76 -3.88 17.07
C ALA A 40 -17.16 -3.46 15.71
N PHE A 41 -16.31 -4.32 15.16
CA PHE A 41 -15.66 -4.02 13.88
C PHE A 41 -16.66 -4.12 12.73
N PRO A 42 -16.71 -3.10 11.85
CA PRO A 42 -17.56 -3.15 10.67
C PRO A 42 -17.01 -4.21 9.70
N TYR A 43 -17.78 -5.27 9.48
CA TYR A 43 -17.40 -6.27 8.47
C TYR A 43 -17.64 -5.70 7.07
N PRO A 44 -16.68 -5.82 6.14
CA PRO A 44 -16.86 -5.30 4.79
C PRO A 44 -17.96 -6.06 4.06
N GLU A 45 -18.90 -5.35 3.49
CA GLU A 45 -19.99 -5.92 2.69
C GLU A 45 -19.50 -6.28 1.28
N GLU A 46 -18.55 -5.51 0.76
CA GLU A 46 -18.02 -5.68 -0.58
C GLU A 46 -16.76 -6.57 -0.59
N PRO A 47 -16.60 -7.41 -1.62
CA PRO A 47 -15.37 -8.18 -1.80
C PRO A 47 -14.14 -7.28 -2.00
N ILE A 48 -12.98 -7.75 -1.55
CA ILE A 48 -11.71 -7.08 -1.78
C ILE A 48 -11.46 -6.95 -3.29
N ALA A 49 -11.15 -5.74 -3.75
CA ALA A 49 -10.80 -5.47 -5.13
C ALA A 49 -9.50 -6.19 -5.52
N ARG A 50 -9.55 -7.01 -6.57
CA ARG A 50 -8.42 -7.85 -7.01
C ARG A 50 -7.47 -7.15 -7.98
N GLY A 51 -7.67 -5.86 -8.25
CA GLY A 51 -6.83 -5.09 -9.17
C GLY A 51 -6.98 -5.52 -10.65
N LYS A 52 -5.90 -5.47 -11.41
CA LYS A 52 -5.90 -5.73 -12.87
C LYS A 52 -5.90 -7.23 -13.20
N VAL A 53 -7.02 -7.90 -12.96
CA VAL A 53 -7.21 -9.31 -13.28
C VAL A 53 -7.98 -9.44 -14.60
N LEU A 54 -7.43 -10.19 -15.54
CA LEU A 54 -8.05 -10.52 -16.83
C LEU A 54 -8.85 -11.82 -16.72
N ASN A 55 -10.07 -11.82 -17.22
CA ASN A 55 -10.89 -13.01 -17.42
C ASN A 55 -10.70 -13.57 -18.85
N ALA A 56 -11.39 -14.65 -19.20
CA ALA A 56 -11.29 -15.29 -20.51
C ALA A 56 -11.72 -14.34 -21.64
N GLU A 57 -12.80 -13.58 -21.47
CA GLU A 57 -13.31 -12.64 -22.46
C GLU A 57 -12.33 -11.47 -22.70
N ASP A 58 -11.66 -10.99 -21.64
CA ASP A 58 -10.62 -9.99 -21.77
C ASP A 58 -9.44 -10.50 -22.60
N LEU A 59 -9.05 -11.76 -22.40
CA LEU A 59 -7.96 -12.38 -23.13
C LEU A 59 -8.30 -12.62 -24.60
N ASP A 60 -9.57 -12.84 -24.94
CA ASP A 60 -10.03 -12.92 -26.32
C ASP A 60 -9.95 -11.55 -27.03
N ARG A 61 -10.30 -10.48 -26.32
CA ARG A 61 -10.22 -9.10 -26.84
C ARG A 61 -8.78 -8.58 -27.00
N LEU A 62 -7.88 -9.04 -26.14
CA LEU A 62 -6.49 -8.61 -26.17
C LEU A 62 -5.70 -9.40 -27.24
N ARG A 63 -4.96 -8.69 -28.10
CA ARG A 63 -4.07 -9.32 -29.09
C ARG A 63 -2.86 -10.01 -28.49
N GLY A 64 -2.58 -9.74 -27.21
CA GLY A 64 -1.48 -10.34 -26.46
C GLY A 64 -1.55 -9.97 -24.99
N PHE A 65 -1.00 -10.84 -24.15
CA PHE A 65 -0.89 -10.65 -22.73
C PHE A 65 0.58 -10.73 -22.30
N SER A 66 1.06 -9.70 -21.62
CA SER A 66 2.43 -9.62 -21.10
C SER A 66 2.37 -9.28 -19.63
N ARG A 67 2.85 -10.21 -18.77
CA ARG A 67 2.68 -10.16 -17.33
C ARG A 67 3.26 -8.90 -16.67
N TYR A 68 4.36 -8.37 -17.20
CA TYR A 68 5.09 -7.25 -16.61
C TYR A 68 5.09 -5.99 -17.46
N LYS A 69 4.32 -5.98 -18.52
CA LYS A 69 4.21 -4.82 -19.40
C LYS A 69 3.34 -3.74 -18.75
N ASP A 70 3.85 -2.51 -18.75
CA ASP A 70 3.08 -1.32 -18.38
C ASP A 70 2.24 -0.88 -19.57
N VAL A 71 0.97 -1.27 -19.62
CA VAL A 71 0.06 -0.96 -20.73
C VAL A 71 -0.62 0.38 -20.51
N ASP A 72 -0.98 0.70 -19.27
CA ASP A 72 -1.81 1.86 -18.93
C ASP A 72 -0.97 3.06 -18.45
N GLY A 73 0.32 2.88 -18.33
CA GLY A 73 1.22 3.93 -17.85
C GLY A 73 1.24 4.13 -16.35
N ASP A 74 0.72 3.19 -15.55
CA ASP A 74 0.73 3.21 -14.08
C ASP A 74 1.75 2.25 -13.46
N ALA A 75 2.54 1.60 -14.29
CA ALA A 75 3.56 0.61 -13.94
C ALA A 75 3.02 -0.70 -13.34
N ILE A 76 1.70 -0.92 -13.36
CA ILE A 76 1.04 -2.11 -12.87
C ILE A 76 0.65 -3.00 -14.05
N GLY A 77 1.25 -4.19 -14.12
CA GLY A 77 0.94 -5.17 -15.15
C GLY A 77 -0.40 -5.86 -14.92
N TYR A 78 -1.01 -6.33 -15.98
CA TYR A 78 -2.18 -7.22 -15.89
C TYR A 78 -1.76 -8.62 -15.44
N ARG A 79 -2.69 -9.35 -14.83
CA ARG A 79 -2.51 -10.76 -14.44
C ARG A 79 -3.78 -11.56 -14.67
N THR A 80 -3.62 -12.86 -14.74
CA THR A 80 -4.70 -13.83 -14.67
C THR A 80 -4.65 -14.56 -13.33
N LEU A 81 -5.74 -15.19 -12.95
CA LEU A 81 -5.79 -16.05 -11.77
C LEU A 81 -5.82 -17.52 -12.16
N PRO A 82 -5.34 -18.42 -11.29
CA PRO A 82 -5.56 -19.86 -11.47
C PRO A 82 -7.05 -20.17 -11.64
N GLY A 83 -7.37 -21.02 -12.60
CA GLY A 83 -8.77 -21.34 -12.95
C GLY A 83 -9.36 -20.48 -14.09
N THR A 84 -8.67 -19.48 -14.59
CA THR A 84 -9.08 -18.78 -15.81
C THR A 84 -8.99 -19.74 -17.00
N ASN A 85 -10.15 -20.15 -17.54
CA ASN A 85 -10.24 -21.14 -18.62
C ASN A 85 -9.98 -20.50 -19.97
N HIS A 86 -8.70 -20.23 -20.30
CA HIS A 86 -8.29 -19.66 -21.59
C HIS A 86 -6.83 -20.06 -21.89
N ALA A 87 -6.54 -20.36 -23.16
CA ALA A 87 -5.21 -20.85 -23.57
C ALA A 87 -4.06 -19.84 -23.27
N LYS A 88 -4.36 -18.53 -23.27
CA LYS A 88 -3.39 -17.46 -22.97
C LYS A 88 -3.32 -17.10 -21.49
N ALA A 89 -4.10 -17.74 -20.62
CA ALA A 89 -4.14 -17.41 -19.20
C ALA A 89 -2.90 -17.88 -18.44
N ALA A 90 -2.33 -19.02 -18.84
CA ALA A 90 -1.15 -19.56 -18.21
C ALA A 90 0.11 -18.81 -18.63
N TYR A 91 0.93 -18.46 -17.66
CA TYR A 91 2.26 -17.88 -17.86
C TYR A 91 3.22 -18.41 -16.80
N PHE A 92 4.49 -18.43 -17.15
CA PHE A 92 5.54 -18.83 -16.23
C PHE A 92 6.28 -17.60 -15.72
N THR A 93 6.39 -17.46 -14.39
CA THR A 93 7.18 -16.39 -13.77
C THR A 93 8.38 -16.97 -13.05
N ARG A 94 9.47 -16.22 -13.01
CA ARG A 94 10.69 -16.58 -12.28
C ARG A 94 11.03 -15.52 -11.25
N GLY A 95 11.70 -15.92 -10.17
CA GLY A 95 12.31 -15.01 -9.22
C GLY A 95 13.62 -14.40 -9.73
N SER A 96 14.18 -14.93 -10.82
CA SER A 96 15.37 -14.40 -11.51
C SER A 96 15.01 -13.29 -12.49
N GLY A 97 15.99 -12.71 -13.17
CA GLY A 97 15.81 -11.70 -14.21
C GLY A 97 14.82 -12.13 -15.29
N HIS A 98 13.98 -11.22 -15.72
CA HIS A 98 12.97 -11.45 -16.75
C HIS A 98 12.67 -10.16 -17.52
N ASN A 99 12.14 -10.30 -18.71
CA ASN A 99 11.64 -9.19 -19.51
C ASN A 99 10.15 -8.90 -19.26
N GLU A 100 9.58 -7.96 -19.97
CA GLU A 100 8.14 -7.56 -19.84
C GLU A 100 7.16 -8.71 -20.17
N HIS A 101 7.61 -9.73 -20.93
CA HIS A 101 6.82 -10.90 -21.30
C HIS A 101 6.92 -12.07 -20.31
N ALA A 102 7.58 -11.87 -19.17
CA ALA A 102 7.90 -12.91 -18.20
C ALA A 102 8.92 -13.98 -18.67
N ALA A 103 9.54 -13.78 -19.82
CA ALA A 103 10.62 -14.64 -20.29
C ALA A 103 11.91 -14.34 -19.55
N TYR A 104 12.68 -15.38 -19.23
CA TYR A 104 13.99 -15.24 -18.60
C TYR A 104 14.89 -14.32 -19.43
N SER A 105 15.58 -13.41 -18.74
CA SER A 105 16.53 -12.48 -19.36
C SER A 105 17.58 -12.04 -18.35
N GLU A 106 18.83 -12.04 -18.78
CA GLU A 106 19.99 -11.45 -18.07
C GLU A 106 20.48 -10.18 -18.78
N ARG A 107 19.69 -9.68 -19.72
CA ARG A 107 20.03 -8.46 -20.47
C ARG A 107 19.94 -7.24 -19.55
N GLU A 108 20.92 -6.36 -19.68
CA GLU A 108 20.98 -5.11 -18.92
C GLU A 108 19.76 -4.21 -19.17
N ASP A 109 19.35 -4.08 -20.42
CA ASP A 109 18.19 -3.26 -20.80
C ASP A 109 16.88 -3.76 -20.18
N ASP A 110 16.64 -5.06 -20.12
CA ASP A 110 15.48 -5.66 -19.47
C ASP A 110 15.49 -5.40 -17.97
N TYR A 111 16.67 -5.52 -17.32
CA TYR A 111 16.82 -5.20 -15.92
C TYR A 111 16.51 -3.73 -15.61
N VAL A 112 17.11 -2.81 -16.37
CA VAL A 112 16.88 -1.36 -16.21
C VAL A 112 15.40 -1.01 -16.42
N ASN A 113 14.76 -1.57 -17.44
CA ASN A 113 13.34 -1.35 -17.70
C ASN A 113 12.47 -1.83 -16.53
N ASN A 114 12.75 -3.00 -15.96
CA ASN A 114 12.02 -3.49 -14.80
C ASN A 114 12.22 -2.61 -13.56
N MET A 115 13.45 -2.17 -13.30
CA MET A 115 13.73 -1.29 -12.16
C MET A 115 13.03 0.06 -12.30
N ASN A 116 13.09 0.66 -13.48
CA ASN A 116 12.38 1.92 -13.76
C ASN A 116 10.85 1.77 -13.59
N ARG A 117 10.29 0.65 -14.05
CA ARG A 117 8.88 0.35 -13.84
C ARG A 117 8.54 0.22 -12.35
N LEU A 118 9.39 -0.43 -11.56
CA LEU A 118 9.18 -0.56 -10.11
C LEU A 118 9.27 0.80 -9.39
N VAL A 119 10.24 1.65 -9.76
CA VAL A 119 10.33 3.02 -9.22
C VAL A 119 9.05 3.80 -9.51
N LYS A 120 8.58 3.76 -10.75
CA LYS A 120 7.32 4.41 -11.15
C LYS A 120 6.12 3.85 -10.36
N LYS A 121 6.04 2.53 -10.17
CA LYS A 121 5.00 1.91 -9.36
C LYS A 121 5.01 2.44 -7.92
N PHE A 122 6.17 2.65 -7.31
CA PHE A 122 6.29 3.25 -5.98
C PHE A 122 5.73 4.67 -5.93
N GLU A 123 5.98 5.49 -6.95
CA GLU A 123 5.40 6.83 -7.02
C GLU A 123 3.88 6.81 -7.13
N VAL A 124 3.33 5.88 -7.91
CA VAL A 124 1.88 5.67 -7.98
C VAL A 124 1.31 5.18 -6.63
N MET A 125 2.01 4.31 -5.92
CA MET A 125 1.59 3.82 -4.59
C MET A 125 1.37 4.94 -3.58
N LYS A 126 2.16 6.00 -3.61
CA LYS A 126 2.00 7.17 -2.72
C LYS A 126 0.59 7.75 -2.75
N THR A 127 -0.12 7.64 -3.86
CA THR A 127 -1.47 8.18 -3.99
C THR A 127 -2.56 7.28 -3.42
N HIS A 128 -2.26 6.01 -3.12
CA HIS A 128 -3.22 4.98 -2.71
C HIS A 128 -3.09 4.55 -1.25
N VAL A 129 -1.89 4.72 -0.67
CA VAL A 129 -1.68 4.39 0.74
C VAL A 129 -2.40 5.37 1.66
N PRO A 130 -2.73 4.96 2.90
CA PRO A 130 -3.31 5.85 3.89
C PRO A 130 -2.46 7.10 4.10
N LYS A 131 -3.08 8.26 3.95
CA LYS A 131 -2.38 9.55 4.09
C LYS A 131 -2.02 9.81 5.55
N PRO A 132 -0.90 10.53 5.80
CA PRO A 132 -0.59 11.00 7.15
C PRO A 132 -1.66 11.98 7.64
N GLU A 133 -1.86 12.00 8.95
CA GLU A 133 -2.63 13.06 9.61
C GLU A 133 -1.69 14.24 9.88
N VAL A 134 -2.07 15.43 9.42
CA VAL A 134 -1.27 16.63 9.57
C VAL A 134 -2.10 17.71 10.24
N ILE A 135 -1.58 18.29 11.32
CA ILE A 135 -2.13 19.46 11.99
C ILE A 135 -1.05 20.53 12.01
N GLN A 136 -1.32 21.67 11.41
CA GLN A 136 -0.40 22.79 11.44
C GLN A 136 -0.72 23.69 12.64
N GLY A 137 0.29 23.95 13.48
CA GLY A 137 0.21 24.93 14.57
C GLY A 137 0.52 26.32 14.05
N GLU A 138 -0.24 27.31 14.50
CA GLU A 138 -0.03 28.70 14.10
C GLU A 138 1.26 29.28 14.70
N GLY A 139 2.09 29.88 13.87
CA GLY A 139 3.31 30.58 14.29
C GLY A 139 4.41 29.70 14.89
N THR A 140 4.24 28.39 14.94
CA THR A 140 5.23 27.50 15.52
C THR A 140 6.30 27.05 14.53
N LYS A 141 7.51 26.81 15.06
CA LYS A 141 8.62 26.15 14.35
C LYS A 141 8.88 24.73 14.84
N ILE A 142 8.05 24.25 15.78
CA ILE A 142 8.20 22.93 16.41
C ILE A 142 7.17 21.99 15.78
N GLY A 143 7.66 20.84 15.33
CA GLY A 143 6.82 19.75 14.80
C GLY A 143 7.01 18.47 15.61
N VAL A 144 5.92 17.76 15.87
CA VAL A 144 5.91 16.42 16.48
C VAL A 144 5.54 15.41 15.40
N ILE A 145 6.39 14.41 15.21
CA ILE A 145 6.13 13.30 14.27
C ILE A 145 5.97 12.03 15.09
N CYS A 146 4.91 11.28 14.85
CA CYS A 146 4.65 10.01 15.54
C CYS A 146 4.06 8.94 14.59
N CYS A 147 4.03 7.70 15.07
CA CYS A 147 3.36 6.56 14.46
C CYS A 147 2.84 5.61 15.54
N GLY A 148 1.96 4.69 15.17
CA GLY A 148 1.43 3.66 16.09
C GLY A 148 0.71 4.23 17.30
N THR A 149 0.83 3.55 18.44
CA THR A 149 0.18 3.92 19.71
C THR A 149 0.80 5.15 20.39
N SER A 150 2.02 5.57 20.01
CA SER A 150 2.62 6.82 20.48
C SER A 150 1.76 8.05 20.19
N ARG A 151 0.75 7.92 19.31
CA ARG A 151 -0.27 8.93 19.03
C ARG A 151 -0.84 9.54 20.30
N PHE A 152 -1.34 8.71 21.22
CA PHE A 152 -2.05 9.19 22.40
C PHE A 152 -1.15 10.01 23.31
N ALA A 153 0.08 9.54 23.55
CA ALA A 153 1.06 10.29 24.33
C ALA A 153 1.48 11.61 23.65
N CYS A 154 1.61 11.62 22.34
CA CYS A 154 1.94 12.83 21.58
C CYS A 154 0.80 13.86 21.62
N GLU A 155 -0.44 13.43 21.47
CA GLU A 155 -1.62 14.30 21.55
C GLU A 155 -1.74 14.94 22.94
N GLU A 156 -1.65 14.12 24.00
CA GLU A 156 -1.66 14.59 25.40
C GLU A 156 -0.51 15.58 25.65
N SER A 157 0.72 15.25 25.23
CA SER A 157 1.88 16.14 25.42
C SER A 157 1.70 17.48 24.71
N ARG A 158 1.12 17.50 23.52
CA ARG A 158 0.83 18.72 22.77
C ARG A 158 -0.19 19.60 23.48
N ASP A 159 -1.24 19.00 24.05
CA ASP A 159 -2.26 19.70 24.83
C ASP A 159 -1.64 20.30 26.12
N GLN A 160 -0.76 19.56 26.80
CA GLN A 160 -0.03 20.07 27.97
C GLN A 160 0.88 21.23 27.61
N LEU A 161 1.69 21.11 26.54
CA LEU A 161 2.58 22.17 26.08
C LEU A 161 1.81 23.46 25.76
N LYS A 162 0.65 23.32 25.09
CA LYS A 162 -0.19 24.47 24.80
C LYS A 162 -0.77 25.10 26.07
N ARG A 163 -1.33 24.29 26.96
CA ARG A 163 -2.00 24.75 28.18
C ARG A 163 -1.04 25.37 29.20
N GLU A 164 0.11 24.72 29.42
CA GLU A 164 1.01 25.10 30.53
C GLU A 164 2.11 26.07 30.09
N TYR A 165 2.57 25.96 28.86
CA TYR A 165 3.71 26.74 28.34
C TYR A 165 3.34 27.70 27.21
N GLN A 166 2.07 27.75 26.81
CA GLN A 166 1.62 28.55 25.67
C GLN A 166 2.39 28.22 24.36
N LEU A 167 2.85 26.96 24.25
CA LEU A 167 3.68 26.49 23.15
C LEU A 167 2.82 25.71 22.15
N GLU A 168 2.60 26.30 20.97
CA GLU A 168 1.94 25.61 19.86
C GLU A 168 2.93 24.68 19.15
N THR A 169 2.43 23.55 18.68
CA THR A 169 3.22 22.58 17.91
C THR A 169 2.46 22.11 16.67
N SER A 170 3.16 21.96 15.57
CA SER A 170 2.63 21.18 14.44
C SER A 170 2.70 19.68 14.72
N TYR A 171 1.88 18.91 14.04
CA TYR A 171 1.78 17.48 14.29
C TYR A 171 1.67 16.72 12.97
N LEU A 172 2.37 15.60 12.87
CA LEU A 172 2.29 14.66 11.76
C LEU A 172 2.26 13.25 12.29
N ARG A 173 1.20 12.52 11.99
CA ARG A 173 1.10 11.09 12.26
C ARG A 173 1.26 10.29 10.99
N LEU A 174 2.30 9.48 10.93
CA LEU A 174 2.54 8.54 9.85
C LEU A 174 1.64 7.31 10.01
N LYS A 175 0.94 6.95 8.94
CA LYS A 175 0.07 5.76 8.90
C LYS A 175 0.58 4.69 7.96
N ALA A 176 1.29 5.09 6.92
CA ALA A 176 1.81 4.17 5.90
C ALA A 176 3.06 4.76 5.23
N TYR A 177 3.76 3.91 4.51
CA TYR A 177 4.88 4.24 3.64
C TYR A 177 4.69 3.50 2.31
N PRO A 178 5.02 4.10 1.17
CA PRO A 178 5.53 5.46 0.93
C PRO A 178 4.46 6.54 1.16
N PHE A 179 4.84 7.78 1.54
CA PHE A 179 3.94 8.91 1.82
C PHE A 179 4.29 10.16 1.00
#